data_ccbd6b222857e19f47a6841c7dba1e14
#
_entry.id   ccbd6b222857e19f47a6841c7dba1e14
#
_cell.length_a   1.000
_cell.length_b   1.000
_cell.length_c   1.000
_cell.angle_alpha   90.00
_cell.angle_beta   90.00
_cell.angle_gamma   90.00
#
_symmetry.space_group_name_H-M   'P 1'
#
loop_
_entity.id
_entity.type
_entity.pdbx_description
1 polymer ?
#
loop_
_entity_poly.entity_id
_entity_poly.type
_entity_poly.pdbx_seq_one_letter_code
_entity_poly.pdbx_strand_id
1 'polypeptide(L)'
;MKKNLIDLDSNQAWIRLIIIFTMSVIGTAGMWSVVIIMPNIQSEFALDRAASTYPYVATMFGYGIGNVIIGRMLDKIGITKPIIFALTLLIFSYLISTLAKNVMWLSVIQFFLGFSAAAFFGPMMADISRFFYKRKGLAVSLVASGQHLCGAVWPFLIKDFLLDGEWRDAHLFIALVCSIFIPILFYFLGEKSPNIKQDFYKIKREDNVNSNLKLSISDRKIQVLLMFAGIFCCIAMSMPQVHIVPLCIDSGFGLAVGTEILSFMLFAAVTSRVLFGFLSDKIGPIQTLILGSSLQAISLSMFLPFDSQLSLYIVAICFGLSQGGIVPIYAVIISKFLPENEVAERVGLLIFATIIGMSLGGWLSGEIYDYTNSYKIAFLNGIFWNIINLSIIIYLFLKYKQSIKKVEKI
;
A
#
# COMPACT_ATOMS: atom_id res chain seq x y z
N MET A 1 -4.30 19.35 -32.31
CA MET A 1 -3.10 18.74 -31.76
C MET A 1 -3.17 17.22 -32.03
N LYS A 2 -2.20 16.64 -32.78
CA LYS A 2 -2.11 15.18 -32.95
C LYS A 2 -1.82 14.59 -31.57
N LYS A 3 -2.75 13.82 -30.98
CA LYS A 3 -2.46 13.03 -29.79
C LYS A 3 -1.32 12.07 -30.13
N ASN A 4 -0.19 12.18 -29.44
CA ASN A 4 0.88 11.20 -29.53
C ASN A 4 0.33 9.87 -28.97
N LEU A 5 0.03 8.93 -29.88
CA LEU A 5 -0.49 7.62 -29.53
C LEU A 5 0.68 6.70 -29.20
N ILE A 6 0.54 5.91 -28.15
CA ILE A 6 1.48 4.86 -27.74
C ILE A 6 0.81 3.50 -28.00
N ASP A 7 1.49 2.62 -28.71
CA ASP A 7 1.03 1.24 -28.91
C ASP A 7 1.11 0.43 -27.60
N LEU A 8 0.15 -0.49 -27.43
CA LEU A 8 0.09 -1.33 -26.23
C LEU A 8 1.33 -2.24 -26.14
N ASP A 9 1.79 -2.50 -24.92
CA ASP A 9 2.96 -3.33 -24.60
C ASP A 9 4.26 -2.91 -25.33
N SER A 10 4.33 -1.70 -25.90
CA SER A 10 5.49 -1.18 -26.64
C SER A 10 6.63 -0.73 -25.74
N ASN A 11 7.81 -0.51 -26.30
CA ASN A 11 8.94 0.08 -25.56
C ASN A 11 8.59 1.44 -24.96
N GLN A 12 7.74 2.23 -25.61
CA GLN A 12 7.27 3.51 -25.08
C GLN A 12 6.35 3.32 -23.87
N ALA A 13 5.52 2.26 -23.84
CA ALA A 13 4.73 1.90 -22.66
C ALA A 13 5.62 1.50 -21.49
N TRP A 14 6.72 0.77 -21.75
CA TRP A 14 7.71 0.41 -20.72
C TRP A 14 8.46 1.63 -20.18
N ILE A 15 8.87 2.57 -21.04
CA ILE A 15 9.47 3.85 -20.59
C ILE A 15 8.50 4.62 -19.72
N ARG A 16 7.21 4.71 -20.12
CA ARG A 16 6.15 5.32 -19.32
C ARG A 16 6.02 4.65 -17.94
N LEU A 17 6.08 3.31 -17.91
CA LEU A 17 6.03 2.54 -16.67
C LEU A 17 7.19 2.91 -15.73
N ILE A 18 8.42 2.99 -16.24
CA ILE A 18 9.60 3.36 -15.45
C ILE A 18 9.44 4.77 -14.86
N ILE A 19 8.96 5.73 -15.67
CA ILE A 19 8.71 7.10 -15.20
C ILE A 19 7.67 7.11 -14.08
N ILE A 20 6.52 6.45 -14.28
CA ILE A 20 5.44 6.36 -13.32
C ILE A 20 5.90 5.64 -12.05
N PHE A 21 6.65 4.56 -12.17
CA PHE A 21 7.22 3.83 -11.04
C PHE A 21 8.14 4.74 -10.21
N THR A 22 9.04 5.49 -10.85
CA THR A 22 9.92 6.43 -10.17
C THR A 22 9.14 7.56 -9.50
N MET A 23 8.11 8.10 -10.17
CA MET A 23 7.21 9.08 -9.56
C MET A 23 6.47 8.51 -8.35
N SER A 24 6.07 7.24 -8.38
CA SER A 24 5.46 6.56 -7.24
C SER A 24 6.44 6.41 -6.07
N VAL A 25 7.69 6.04 -6.32
CA VAL A 25 8.76 5.94 -5.29
C VAL A 25 9.01 7.29 -4.62
N ILE A 26 8.99 8.38 -5.36
CA ILE A 26 9.25 9.73 -4.81
C ILE A 26 7.98 10.30 -4.16
N GLY A 27 6.85 10.28 -4.86
CA GLY A 27 5.65 11.02 -4.49
C GLY A 27 4.82 10.37 -3.36
N THR A 28 5.00 9.05 -3.10
CA THR A 28 4.34 8.40 -1.96
C THR A 28 5.09 8.60 -0.63
N ALA A 29 6.15 9.42 -0.59
CA ALA A 29 6.87 9.76 0.63
C ALA A 29 5.96 10.26 1.76
N GLY A 30 4.89 10.99 1.43
CA GLY A 30 3.90 11.47 2.40
C GLY A 30 3.23 10.39 3.22
N MET A 31 3.22 9.15 2.74
CA MET A 31 2.68 8.01 3.48
C MET A 31 3.67 7.44 4.51
N TRP A 32 4.96 7.43 4.19
CA TRP A 32 5.98 6.75 4.99
C TRP A 32 6.75 7.70 5.92
N SER A 33 6.91 8.98 5.54
CA SER A 33 7.65 9.94 6.35
C SER A 33 7.12 10.04 7.77
N VAL A 34 5.80 9.99 7.96
CA VAL A 34 5.15 10.08 9.28
C VAL A 34 5.54 8.92 10.21
N VAL A 35 5.71 7.71 9.67
CA VAL A 35 6.12 6.53 10.45
C VAL A 35 7.55 6.69 10.96
N ILE A 36 8.40 7.23 10.10
CA ILE A 36 9.84 7.37 10.38
C ILE A 36 10.09 8.48 11.40
N ILE A 37 9.37 9.61 11.31
CA ILE A 37 9.53 10.74 12.25
C ILE A 37 8.77 10.55 13.58
N MET A 38 7.95 9.49 13.71
CA MET A 38 7.09 9.28 14.87
C MET A 38 7.82 9.31 16.21
N PRO A 39 9.02 8.70 16.39
CA PRO A 39 9.76 8.80 17.65
C PRO A 39 10.17 10.25 17.99
N ASN A 40 10.58 11.03 16.98
CA ASN A 40 10.99 12.43 17.17
C ASN A 40 9.80 13.30 17.61
N ILE A 41 8.63 13.16 16.96
CA ILE A 41 7.40 13.87 17.37
C ILE A 41 6.91 13.43 18.75
N GLN A 42 7.02 12.14 19.06
CA GLN A 42 6.65 11.62 20.39
C GLN A 42 7.49 12.28 21.48
N SER A 43 8.80 12.35 21.28
CA SER A 43 9.72 12.99 22.24
C SER A 43 9.49 14.49 22.33
N GLU A 44 9.38 15.21 21.20
CA GLU A 44 9.24 16.67 21.16
C GLU A 44 7.94 17.15 21.80
N PHE A 45 6.84 16.47 21.52
CA PHE A 45 5.51 16.87 22.04
C PHE A 45 5.13 16.14 23.33
N ALA A 46 6.04 15.35 23.92
CA ALA A 46 5.82 14.57 25.15
C ALA A 46 4.52 13.75 25.10
N LEU A 47 4.37 12.94 24.06
CA LEU A 47 3.15 12.18 23.76
C LEU A 47 3.25 10.73 24.23
N ASP A 48 2.10 10.16 24.58
CA ASP A 48 1.93 8.72 24.67
C ASP A 48 2.09 8.05 23.31
N ARG A 49 2.30 6.73 23.29
CA ARG A 49 2.54 5.98 22.06
C ARG A 49 1.34 6.04 21.11
N ALA A 50 0.12 5.93 21.64
CA ALA A 50 -1.10 6.05 20.86
C ALA A 50 -1.27 7.46 20.26
N ALA A 51 -1.05 8.51 21.04
CA ALA A 51 -1.15 9.88 20.55
C ALA A 51 -0.12 10.19 19.45
N SER A 52 1.06 9.61 19.52
CA SER A 52 2.10 9.75 18.48
C SER A 52 1.67 9.16 17.13
N THR A 53 0.68 8.28 17.09
CA THR A 53 0.14 7.68 15.85
C THR A 53 -0.96 8.53 15.19
N TYR A 54 -1.50 9.58 15.83
CA TYR A 54 -2.57 10.41 15.22
C TYR A 54 -2.20 11.00 13.86
N PRO A 55 -0.98 11.51 13.65
CA PRO A 55 -0.55 11.95 12.33
C PRO A 55 -0.58 10.83 11.28
N TYR A 56 -0.19 9.60 11.66
CA TYR A 56 -0.28 8.43 10.77
C TYR A 56 -1.72 8.09 10.41
N VAL A 57 -2.62 8.05 11.39
CA VAL A 57 -4.05 7.81 11.17
C VAL A 57 -4.63 8.84 10.21
N ALA A 58 -4.32 10.13 10.42
CA ALA A 58 -4.75 11.21 9.54
C ALA A 58 -4.19 11.05 8.11
N THR A 59 -2.91 10.67 7.98
CA THR A 59 -2.29 10.35 6.69
C THR A 59 -3.04 9.25 5.96
N MET A 60 -3.38 8.16 6.65
CA MET A 60 -4.12 7.03 6.06
C MET A 60 -5.51 7.47 5.57
N PHE A 61 -6.27 8.21 6.37
CA PHE A 61 -7.57 8.75 5.92
C PHE A 61 -7.43 9.68 4.72
N GLY A 62 -6.46 10.61 4.75
CA GLY A 62 -6.14 11.46 3.61
C GLY A 62 -5.81 10.64 2.36
N TYR A 63 -4.97 9.63 2.51
CA TYR A 63 -4.57 8.73 1.43
C TYR A 63 -5.75 7.96 0.83
N GLY A 64 -6.65 7.43 1.68
CA GLY A 64 -7.85 6.74 1.23
C GLY A 64 -8.78 7.63 0.42
N ILE A 65 -9.10 8.81 0.96
CA ILE A 65 -9.96 9.81 0.31
C ILE A 65 -9.30 10.34 -0.97
N GLY A 66 -8.00 10.60 -0.93
CA GLY A 66 -7.21 11.08 -2.06
C GLY A 66 -7.23 10.10 -3.23
N ASN A 67 -7.08 8.79 -2.99
CA ASN A 67 -7.16 7.77 -4.05
C ASN A 67 -8.50 7.82 -4.80
N VAL A 68 -9.61 8.04 -4.09
CA VAL A 68 -10.95 8.12 -4.70
C VAL A 68 -11.12 9.43 -5.46
N ILE A 69 -10.81 10.57 -4.84
CA ILE A 69 -11.07 11.89 -5.42
C ILE A 69 -10.13 12.15 -6.59
N ILE A 70 -8.82 11.95 -6.42
CA ILE A 70 -7.82 12.20 -7.46
C ILE A 70 -7.98 11.17 -8.60
N GLY A 71 -8.33 9.92 -8.30
CA GLY A 71 -8.67 8.94 -9.31
C GLY A 71 -9.83 9.38 -10.21
N ARG A 72 -10.92 9.86 -9.62
CA ARG A 72 -12.06 10.43 -10.39
C ARG A 72 -11.67 11.69 -11.19
N MET A 73 -10.80 12.53 -10.65
CA MET A 73 -10.27 13.68 -11.38
C MET A 73 -9.46 13.24 -12.60
N LEU A 74 -8.60 12.22 -12.46
CA LEU A 74 -7.81 11.67 -13.57
C LEU A 74 -8.71 11.15 -14.69
N ASP A 75 -9.79 10.45 -14.36
CA ASP A 75 -10.74 9.94 -15.36
C ASP A 75 -11.48 11.05 -16.10
N LYS A 76 -11.80 12.17 -15.44
CA LYS A 76 -12.57 13.28 -16.02
C LYS A 76 -11.72 14.29 -16.80
N ILE A 77 -10.55 14.66 -16.27
CA ILE A 77 -9.77 15.79 -16.78
C ILE A 77 -8.34 15.41 -17.21
N GLY A 78 -8.05 14.09 -17.27
CA GLY A 78 -6.72 13.57 -17.64
C GLY A 78 -5.72 13.63 -16.49
N ILE A 79 -4.49 13.16 -16.75
CA ILE A 79 -3.46 12.96 -15.72
C ILE A 79 -2.79 14.27 -15.28
N THR A 80 -2.67 15.26 -16.17
CA THR A 80 -1.85 16.46 -15.98
C THR A 80 -2.31 17.31 -14.78
N LYS A 81 -3.58 17.73 -14.79
CA LYS A 81 -4.10 18.64 -13.76
C LYS A 81 -4.11 18.01 -12.36
N PRO A 82 -4.57 16.74 -12.17
CA PRO A 82 -4.54 16.11 -10.88
C PRO A 82 -3.13 15.93 -10.30
N ILE A 83 -2.13 15.62 -11.13
CA ILE A 83 -0.74 15.47 -10.68
C ILE A 83 -0.14 16.82 -10.26
N ILE A 84 -0.34 17.90 -11.04
CA ILE A 84 0.13 19.22 -10.67
C ILE A 84 -0.52 19.67 -9.35
N PHE A 85 -1.84 19.51 -9.22
CA PHE A 85 -2.56 19.82 -8.00
C PHE A 85 -2.00 19.05 -6.79
N ALA A 86 -1.85 17.73 -6.94
CA ALA A 86 -1.34 16.87 -5.87
C ALA A 86 0.11 17.22 -5.49
N LEU A 87 0.99 17.46 -6.47
CA LEU A 87 2.37 17.87 -6.22
C LEU A 87 2.44 19.19 -5.47
N THR A 88 1.67 20.19 -5.92
CA THR A 88 1.61 21.50 -5.25
C THR A 88 1.14 21.33 -3.80
N LEU A 89 0.07 20.57 -3.57
CA LEU A 89 -0.44 20.31 -2.24
C LEU A 89 0.59 19.54 -1.38
N LEU A 90 1.30 18.57 -1.95
CA LEU A 90 2.34 17.79 -1.27
C LEU A 90 3.47 18.70 -0.76
N ILE A 91 4.01 19.56 -1.65
CA ILE A 91 5.09 20.49 -1.30
C ILE A 91 4.63 21.47 -0.23
N PHE A 92 3.47 22.11 -0.40
CA PHE A 92 2.93 23.05 0.59
C PHE A 92 2.69 22.37 1.93
N SER A 93 2.16 21.15 1.95
CA SER A 93 1.91 20.41 3.18
C SER A 93 3.22 20.08 3.91
N TYR A 94 4.27 19.69 3.20
CA TYR A 94 5.60 19.50 3.81
C TYR A 94 6.15 20.80 4.38
N LEU A 95 6.07 21.92 3.65
CA LEU A 95 6.54 23.23 4.13
C LEU A 95 5.76 23.67 5.37
N ILE A 96 4.43 23.56 5.36
CA ILE A 96 3.58 23.95 6.51
C ILE A 96 3.80 23.02 7.71
N SER A 97 4.14 21.75 7.49
CA SER A 97 4.39 20.78 8.57
C SER A 97 5.56 21.20 9.46
N THR A 98 6.55 21.92 8.91
CA THR A 98 7.69 22.44 9.70
C THR A 98 7.29 23.50 10.73
N LEU A 99 6.12 24.11 10.55
CA LEU A 99 5.55 25.10 11.47
C LEU A 99 4.67 24.46 12.56
N ALA A 100 4.54 23.13 12.58
CA ALA A 100 3.71 22.44 13.55
C ALA A 100 4.24 22.61 14.98
N LYS A 101 3.33 23.05 15.87
CA LYS A 101 3.62 23.30 17.30
C LYS A 101 3.01 22.25 18.21
N ASN A 102 2.16 21.39 17.68
CA ASN A 102 1.53 20.29 18.43
C ASN A 102 1.07 19.19 17.47
N VAL A 103 0.77 18.03 18.04
CA VAL A 103 0.38 16.82 17.27
C VAL A 103 -0.92 17.00 16.50
N MET A 104 -1.89 17.75 16.98
CA MET A 104 -3.18 17.96 16.30
C MET A 104 -2.99 18.79 15.02
N TRP A 105 -2.20 19.87 15.10
CA TRP A 105 -1.83 20.66 13.93
C TRP A 105 -1.09 19.78 12.89
N LEU A 106 -0.11 19.01 13.36
CA LEU A 106 0.63 18.11 12.49
C LEU A 106 -0.30 17.07 11.85
N SER A 107 -1.26 16.52 12.59
CA SER A 107 -2.23 15.54 12.09
C SER A 107 -3.10 16.11 10.96
N VAL A 108 -3.55 17.36 11.09
CA VAL A 108 -4.31 18.02 10.01
C VAL A 108 -3.46 18.15 8.74
N ILE A 109 -2.20 18.53 8.87
CA ILE A 109 -1.28 18.66 7.72
C ILE A 109 -0.96 17.29 7.12
N GLN A 110 -0.77 16.30 7.96
CA GLN A 110 -0.51 14.92 7.53
C GLN A 110 -1.69 14.31 6.77
N PHE A 111 -2.93 14.71 7.05
CA PHE A 111 -4.08 14.35 6.20
C PHE A 111 -3.87 14.84 4.77
N PHE A 112 -3.44 16.08 4.57
CA PHE A 112 -3.19 16.63 3.22
C PHE A 112 -1.95 16.00 2.56
N LEU A 113 -0.93 15.63 3.33
CA LEU A 113 0.21 14.85 2.83
C LEU A 113 -0.24 13.48 2.32
N GLY A 114 -1.06 12.77 3.09
CA GLY A 114 -1.65 11.50 2.66
C GLY A 114 -2.52 11.67 1.41
N PHE A 115 -3.41 12.66 1.42
CA PHE A 115 -4.29 12.96 0.28
C PHE A 115 -3.52 13.21 -1.01
N SER A 116 -2.46 14.00 -0.95
CA SER A 116 -1.64 14.33 -2.12
C SER A 116 -0.78 13.14 -2.57
N ALA A 117 -0.20 12.38 -1.63
CA ALA A 117 0.60 11.18 -1.93
C ALA A 117 -0.23 10.11 -2.68
N ALA A 118 -1.53 10.06 -2.45
CA ALA A 118 -2.44 9.13 -3.13
C ALA A 118 -2.42 9.28 -4.66
N ALA A 119 -2.14 10.48 -5.19
CA ALA A 119 -2.04 10.71 -6.63
C ALA A 119 -0.96 9.83 -7.30
N PHE A 120 0.09 9.51 -6.55
CA PHE A 120 1.25 8.76 -7.03
C PHE A 120 1.10 7.23 -6.83
N PHE A 121 -0.09 6.75 -6.47
CA PHE A 121 -0.37 5.32 -6.29
C PHE A 121 -1.56 4.86 -7.14
N GLY A 122 -2.79 4.94 -6.65
CA GLY A 122 -3.98 4.43 -7.33
C GLY A 122 -4.18 5.02 -8.74
N PRO A 123 -4.17 6.35 -8.89
CA PRO A 123 -4.26 7.01 -10.20
C PRO A 123 -3.14 6.60 -11.17
N MET A 124 -1.91 6.40 -10.69
CA MET A 124 -0.79 5.94 -11.51
C MET A 124 -0.95 4.49 -11.97
N MET A 125 -1.46 3.60 -11.10
CA MET A 125 -1.83 2.24 -11.49
C MET A 125 -2.94 2.23 -12.54
N ALA A 126 -3.94 3.08 -12.39
CA ALA A 126 -5.03 3.20 -13.35
C ALA A 126 -4.51 3.72 -14.71
N ASP A 127 -3.63 4.71 -14.71
CA ASP A 127 -3.04 5.23 -15.96
C ASP A 127 -2.24 4.16 -16.68
N ILE A 128 -1.28 3.50 -16.02
CA ILE A 128 -0.41 2.50 -16.67
C ILE A 128 -1.19 1.28 -17.17
N SER A 129 -2.28 0.91 -16.48
CA SER A 129 -3.12 -0.22 -16.87
C SER A 129 -3.73 -0.07 -18.28
N ARG A 130 -3.81 1.16 -18.81
CA ARG A 130 -4.35 1.50 -20.14
C ARG A 130 -3.33 1.28 -21.26
N PHE A 131 -2.04 1.16 -20.94
CA PHE A 131 -0.94 1.02 -21.91
C PHE A 131 -0.44 -0.41 -22.04
N PHE A 132 -0.95 -1.35 -21.23
CA PHE A 132 -0.57 -2.75 -21.27
C PHE A 132 -1.79 -3.66 -21.44
N TYR A 133 -1.65 -4.66 -22.33
CA TYR A 133 -2.64 -5.71 -22.54
C TYR A 133 -2.08 -7.06 -22.06
N LYS A 134 -1.02 -7.56 -22.69
CA LYS A 134 -0.44 -8.89 -22.40
C LYS A 134 0.21 -8.96 -20.99
N ARG A 135 0.79 -7.85 -20.52
CA ARG A 135 1.53 -7.78 -19.25
C ARG A 135 0.91 -6.77 -18.27
N LYS A 136 -0.40 -6.57 -18.38
CA LYS A 136 -1.13 -5.59 -17.57
C LYS A 136 -0.96 -5.81 -16.06
N GLY A 137 -1.09 -7.06 -15.59
CA GLY A 137 -0.91 -7.41 -14.19
C GLY A 137 0.49 -7.09 -13.69
N LEU A 138 1.53 -7.44 -14.45
CA LEU A 138 2.93 -7.13 -14.12
C LEU A 138 3.16 -5.61 -14.06
N ALA A 139 2.68 -4.86 -15.04
CA ALA A 139 2.86 -3.42 -15.09
C ALA A 139 2.22 -2.70 -13.89
N VAL A 140 0.98 -3.07 -13.55
CA VAL A 140 0.27 -2.52 -12.39
C VAL A 140 0.96 -2.91 -11.08
N SER A 141 1.41 -4.16 -10.95
CA SER A 141 2.12 -4.64 -9.75
C SER A 141 3.46 -3.93 -9.56
N LEU A 142 4.20 -3.67 -10.63
CA LEU A 142 5.45 -2.90 -10.56
C LEU A 142 5.19 -1.48 -10.06
N VAL A 143 4.22 -0.76 -10.63
CA VAL A 143 3.87 0.59 -10.15
C VAL A 143 3.40 0.57 -8.70
N ALA A 144 2.59 -0.40 -8.32
CA ALA A 144 2.15 -0.58 -6.93
C ALA A 144 3.32 -0.84 -5.97
N SER A 145 4.39 -1.50 -6.45
CA SER A 145 5.60 -1.76 -5.66
C SER A 145 6.38 -0.48 -5.35
N GLY A 146 6.22 0.58 -6.14
CA GLY A 146 6.86 1.88 -5.93
C GLY A 146 6.57 2.46 -4.54
N GLN A 147 5.36 2.28 -4.02
CA GLN A 147 4.99 2.71 -2.67
C GLN A 147 5.82 2.01 -1.57
N HIS A 148 6.05 0.70 -1.68
CA HIS A 148 6.87 -0.03 -0.71
C HIS A 148 8.35 0.30 -0.88
N LEU A 149 8.81 0.46 -2.12
CA LEU A 149 10.17 0.90 -2.38
C LEU A 149 10.41 2.32 -1.86
N CYS A 150 9.43 3.20 -1.93
CA CYS A 150 9.43 4.50 -1.26
C CYS A 150 9.73 4.35 0.23
N GLY A 151 8.94 3.53 0.93
CA GLY A 151 9.13 3.26 2.35
C GLY A 151 10.44 2.53 2.68
N ALA A 152 11.06 1.85 1.72
CA ALA A 152 12.38 1.24 1.89
C ALA A 152 13.53 2.25 1.69
N VAL A 153 13.39 3.20 0.76
CA VAL A 153 14.48 4.13 0.38
C VAL A 153 14.51 5.36 1.25
N TRP A 154 13.35 5.98 1.54
CA TRP A 154 13.31 7.23 2.30
C TRP A 154 13.91 7.16 3.70
N PRO A 155 13.74 6.07 4.50
CA PRO A 155 14.39 5.98 5.79
C PRO A 155 15.91 6.14 5.72
N PHE A 156 16.56 5.55 4.68
CA PHE A 156 18.01 5.72 4.49
C PHE A 156 18.40 7.15 4.12
N LEU A 157 17.57 7.86 3.35
CA LEU A 157 17.86 9.21 2.89
C LEU A 157 17.69 10.28 3.98
N ILE A 158 16.79 10.05 4.95
CA ILE A 158 16.45 11.05 5.97
C ILE A 158 16.93 10.69 7.37
N LYS A 159 17.54 9.51 7.57
CA LYS A 159 17.93 9.02 8.90
C LYS A 159 18.83 9.98 9.67
N ASP A 160 19.77 10.64 8.99
CA ASP A 160 20.74 11.51 9.64
C ASP A 160 20.06 12.74 10.26
N PHE A 161 19.09 13.35 9.57
CA PHE A 161 18.26 14.42 10.15
C PHE A 161 17.50 13.96 11.40
N LEU A 162 17.07 12.70 11.43
CA LEU A 162 16.29 12.17 12.55
C LEU A 162 17.15 11.82 13.76
N LEU A 163 18.41 11.41 13.53
CA LEU A 163 19.40 11.18 14.60
C LEU A 163 19.74 12.49 15.33
N ASP A 164 19.78 13.60 14.59
CA ASP A 164 19.99 14.94 15.15
C ASP A 164 18.72 15.55 15.78
N GLY A 165 17.57 14.86 15.67
CA GLY A 165 16.27 15.34 16.16
C GLY A 165 15.53 16.29 15.20
N GLU A 166 16.11 16.60 14.05
CA GLU A 166 15.65 17.62 13.11
C GLU A 166 14.65 17.06 12.07
N TRP A 167 13.52 16.49 12.54
CA TRP A 167 12.50 15.93 11.65
C TRP A 167 11.89 16.97 10.68
N ARG A 168 11.96 18.27 11.03
CA ARG A 168 11.49 19.35 10.17
C ARG A 168 12.40 19.50 8.94
N ASP A 169 13.70 19.36 9.10
CA ASP A 169 14.65 19.41 8.00
C ASP A 169 14.53 18.19 7.09
N ALA A 170 14.19 17.03 7.66
CA ALA A 170 13.81 15.87 6.86
C ALA A 170 12.58 16.16 5.96
N HIS A 171 11.56 16.85 6.47
CA HIS A 171 10.40 17.26 5.67
C HIS A 171 10.76 18.30 4.60
N LEU A 172 11.63 19.26 4.90
CA LEU A 172 12.15 20.22 3.90
C LEU A 172 12.94 19.51 2.80
N PHE A 173 13.77 18.54 3.16
CA PHE A 173 14.51 17.73 2.21
C PHE A 173 13.59 16.94 1.29
N ILE A 174 12.54 16.28 1.82
CA ILE A 174 11.54 15.57 1.02
C ILE A 174 10.81 16.53 0.08
N ALA A 175 10.41 17.72 0.56
CA ALA A 175 9.77 18.74 -0.26
C ALA A 175 10.67 19.18 -1.42
N LEU A 176 11.96 19.39 -1.16
CA LEU A 176 12.96 19.76 -2.17
C LEU A 176 13.10 18.68 -3.25
N VAL A 177 13.28 17.42 -2.84
CA VAL A 177 13.38 16.28 -3.79
C VAL A 177 12.12 16.15 -4.62
N CYS A 178 10.94 16.21 -4.00
CA CYS A 178 9.67 16.15 -4.74
C CYS A 178 9.51 17.30 -5.72
N SER A 179 9.90 18.53 -5.34
CA SER A 179 9.76 19.73 -6.16
C SER A 179 10.70 19.73 -7.39
N ILE A 180 11.82 19.05 -7.32
CA ILE A 180 12.79 18.97 -8.43
C ILE A 180 12.46 17.75 -9.33
N PHE A 181 12.38 16.57 -8.76
CA PHE A 181 12.35 15.34 -9.56
C PHE A 181 10.97 15.05 -10.15
N ILE A 182 9.87 15.33 -9.44
CA ILE A 182 8.52 15.02 -9.96
C ILE A 182 8.19 15.86 -11.20
N PRO A 183 8.43 17.19 -11.25
CA PRO A 183 8.19 17.97 -12.47
C PRO A 183 9.03 17.51 -13.66
N ILE A 184 10.30 17.13 -13.43
CA ILE A 184 11.17 16.61 -14.48
C ILE A 184 10.60 15.31 -15.05
N LEU A 185 10.27 14.34 -14.20
CA LEU A 185 9.67 13.07 -14.59
C LEU A 185 8.32 13.29 -15.30
N PHE A 186 7.53 14.22 -14.79
CA PHE A 186 6.23 14.57 -15.37
C PHE A 186 6.36 15.18 -16.76
N TYR A 187 7.38 16.00 -17.01
CA TYR A 187 7.67 16.53 -18.34
C TYR A 187 7.94 15.40 -19.35
N PHE A 188 8.72 14.39 -18.97
CA PHE A 188 8.96 13.21 -19.82
C PHE A 188 7.75 12.29 -19.97
N LEU A 189 6.86 12.26 -18.98
CA LEU A 189 5.62 11.49 -19.05
C LEU A 189 4.72 11.99 -20.19
N GLY A 190 4.54 13.29 -20.28
CA GLY A 190 3.74 13.98 -21.30
C GLY A 190 2.28 13.54 -21.37
N GLU A 191 1.46 14.28 -22.10
CA GLU A 191 0.09 13.88 -22.42
C GLU A 191 0.08 12.90 -23.61
N LYS A 192 0.08 11.61 -23.28
CA LYS A 192 0.04 10.53 -24.27
C LYS A 192 -1.21 9.68 -24.04
N SER A 193 -1.77 9.15 -25.11
CA SER A 193 -2.95 8.27 -25.06
C SER A 193 -2.63 6.91 -25.65
N PRO A 194 -3.20 5.82 -25.11
CA PRO A 194 -3.01 4.49 -25.67
C PRO A 194 -3.68 4.38 -27.04
N ASN A 195 -3.04 3.67 -27.97
CA ASN A 195 -3.60 3.36 -29.29
C ASN A 195 -4.50 2.14 -29.20
N ILE A 196 -5.80 2.37 -28.94
CA ILE A 196 -6.77 1.27 -28.75
C ILE A 196 -7.32 0.73 -30.09
N LYS A 197 -7.12 1.44 -31.20
CA LYS A 197 -7.78 1.11 -32.49
C LYS A 197 -7.35 -0.22 -33.12
N GLN A 198 -6.15 -0.74 -32.85
CA GLN A 198 -5.64 -1.94 -33.48
C GLN A 198 -6.03 -3.27 -32.78
N ASP A 199 -6.37 -3.26 -31.50
CA ASP A 199 -6.54 -4.48 -30.73
C ASP A 199 -7.98 -4.77 -30.26
N PHE A 200 -8.93 -3.86 -30.52
CA PHE A 200 -10.32 -4.00 -30.02
C PHE A 200 -11.03 -5.28 -30.51
N TYR A 201 -10.68 -5.77 -31.69
CA TYR A 201 -11.27 -7.00 -32.26
C TYR A 201 -10.63 -8.29 -31.71
N LYS A 202 -9.37 -8.25 -31.27
CA LYS A 202 -8.70 -9.40 -30.64
C LYS A 202 -9.10 -9.59 -29.19
N ILE A 203 -9.27 -8.49 -28.45
CA ILE A 203 -9.61 -8.47 -27.02
C ILE A 203 -10.98 -9.14 -26.78
N LYS A 204 -11.97 -8.88 -27.62
CA LYS A 204 -13.34 -9.40 -27.49
C LYS A 204 -13.48 -10.91 -27.68
N ARG A 205 -12.49 -11.59 -28.27
CA ARG A 205 -12.50 -13.02 -28.57
C ARG A 205 -11.93 -13.89 -27.45
N GLU A 206 -10.97 -13.39 -26.67
CA GLU A 206 -10.28 -14.15 -25.60
C GLU A 206 -11.01 -14.07 -24.26
N ASP A 207 -11.72 -12.98 -23.98
CA ASP A 207 -12.40 -12.74 -22.69
C ASP A 207 -13.67 -13.63 -22.50
N ASN A 208 -14.24 -14.17 -23.59
CA ASN A 208 -15.46 -14.99 -23.55
C ASN A 208 -15.27 -16.43 -23.05
N VAL A 209 -14.04 -16.91 -22.83
CA VAL A 209 -13.78 -18.33 -22.50
C VAL A 209 -13.70 -18.59 -20.99
N ASN A 210 -13.44 -17.58 -20.16
CA ASN A 210 -13.15 -17.78 -18.72
C ASN A 210 -14.23 -17.29 -17.73
N SER A 211 -15.42 -16.87 -18.18
CA SER A 211 -16.40 -16.16 -17.34
C SER A 211 -17.41 -17.03 -16.55
N ASN A 212 -17.28 -18.35 -16.49
CA ASN A 212 -18.37 -19.22 -15.99
C ASN A 212 -18.24 -19.75 -14.56
N LEU A 213 -17.19 -19.44 -13.80
CA LEU A 213 -17.06 -19.90 -12.41
C LEU A 213 -17.56 -18.83 -11.41
N LYS A 214 -18.88 -18.82 -11.14
CA LYS A 214 -19.44 -18.01 -10.05
C LYS A 214 -19.31 -18.76 -8.72
N LEU A 215 -18.92 -18.04 -7.66
CA LEU A 215 -19.00 -18.56 -6.29
C LEU A 215 -20.47 -18.83 -5.91
N SER A 216 -20.73 -19.86 -5.10
CA SER A 216 -22.10 -20.26 -4.70
C SER A 216 -22.76 -19.30 -3.69
N ILE A 217 -22.27 -18.07 -3.60
CA ILE A 217 -22.77 -16.99 -2.72
C ILE A 217 -22.95 -15.69 -3.52
N SER A 218 -23.81 -14.79 -3.04
CA SER A 218 -24.08 -13.53 -3.74
C SER A 218 -22.88 -12.60 -3.79
N ASP A 219 -22.75 -11.81 -4.86
CA ASP A 219 -21.66 -10.86 -5.10
C ASP A 219 -21.50 -9.85 -3.95
N ARG A 220 -22.64 -9.38 -3.38
CA ARG A 220 -22.63 -8.50 -2.20
C ARG A 220 -22.00 -9.17 -0.98
N LYS A 221 -22.26 -10.46 -0.74
CA LYS A 221 -21.64 -11.20 0.38
C LYS A 221 -20.15 -11.38 0.15
N ILE A 222 -19.73 -11.68 -1.09
CA ILE A 222 -18.30 -11.77 -1.42
C ILE A 222 -17.61 -10.44 -1.12
N GLN A 223 -18.16 -9.32 -1.59
CA GLN A 223 -17.62 -7.98 -1.37
C GLN A 223 -17.47 -7.68 0.12
N VAL A 224 -18.52 -7.88 0.91
CA VAL A 224 -18.51 -7.59 2.36
C VAL A 224 -17.47 -8.47 3.09
N LEU A 225 -17.41 -9.77 2.77
CA LEU A 225 -16.43 -10.67 3.37
C LEU A 225 -15.00 -10.28 3.03
N LEU A 226 -14.73 -9.89 1.78
CA LEU A 226 -13.40 -9.43 1.38
C LEU A 226 -13.03 -8.10 2.05
N MET A 227 -13.97 -7.18 2.24
CA MET A 227 -13.73 -5.92 2.96
C MET A 227 -13.35 -6.19 4.43
N PHE A 228 -14.10 -7.03 5.14
CA PHE A 228 -13.76 -7.40 6.53
C PHE A 228 -12.43 -8.16 6.60
N ALA A 229 -12.19 -9.11 5.70
CA ALA A 229 -10.92 -9.80 5.62
C ALA A 229 -9.77 -8.80 5.39
N GLY A 230 -9.95 -7.83 4.49
CA GLY A 230 -8.98 -6.76 4.24
C GLY A 230 -8.72 -5.89 5.47
N ILE A 231 -9.77 -5.49 6.20
CA ILE A 231 -9.62 -4.73 7.46
C ILE A 231 -8.78 -5.52 8.46
N PHE A 232 -9.15 -6.77 8.75
CA PHE A 232 -8.49 -7.59 9.77
C PHE A 232 -7.05 -7.95 9.38
N CYS A 233 -6.81 -8.25 8.11
CA CYS A 233 -5.46 -8.44 7.57
C CYS A 233 -4.60 -7.19 7.78
N CYS A 234 -5.13 -6.01 7.48
CA CYS A 234 -4.38 -4.76 7.53
C CYS A 234 -4.21 -4.22 8.95
N ILE A 235 -5.10 -4.54 9.90
CA ILE A 235 -4.84 -4.31 11.34
C ILE A 235 -3.57 -5.06 11.76
N ALA A 236 -3.47 -6.34 11.40
CA ALA A 236 -2.29 -7.15 11.70
C ALA A 236 -1.02 -6.68 10.97
N MET A 237 -1.17 -6.18 9.74
CA MET A 237 -0.08 -5.72 8.89
C MET A 237 0.55 -4.42 9.38
N SER A 238 -0.26 -3.48 9.84
CA SER A 238 0.22 -2.14 10.21
C SER A 238 1.01 -2.12 11.52
N MET A 239 0.75 -3.07 12.42
CA MET A 239 1.43 -3.12 13.72
C MET A 239 2.96 -3.12 13.57
N PRO A 240 3.60 -4.09 12.88
CA PRO A 240 5.05 -4.04 12.70
C PRO A 240 5.51 -2.85 11.85
N GLN A 241 4.76 -2.48 10.82
CA GLN A 241 5.14 -1.38 9.93
C GLN A 241 5.21 -0.03 10.63
N VAL A 242 4.32 0.23 11.58
CA VAL A 242 4.23 1.52 12.30
C VAL A 242 5.14 1.52 13.54
N HIS A 243 5.24 0.38 14.22
CA HIS A 243 5.86 0.32 15.54
C HIS A 243 7.24 -0.33 15.57
N ILE A 244 7.80 -0.80 14.42
CA ILE A 244 9.13 -1.43 14.41
C ILE A 244 10.24 -0.46 14.84
N VAL A 245 10.16 0.81 14.44
CA VAL A 245 11.14 1.83 14.81
C VAL A 245 11.09 2.12 16.31
N PRO A 246 9.90 2.45 16.90
CA PRO A 246 9.77 2.58 18.34
C PRO A 246 10.17 1.32 19.11
N LEU A 247 9.80 0.12 18.63
CA LEU A 247 10.20 -1.16 19.23
C LEU A 247 11.73 -1.28 19.36
N CYS A 248 12.47 -0.93 18.30
CA CYS A 248 13.92 -0.98 18.31
C CYS A 248 14.53 0.02 19.28
N ILE A 249 13.94 1.22 19.41
CA ILE A 249 14.38 2.22 20.39
C ILE A 249 14.16 1.69 21.82
N ASP A 250 12.96 1.19 22.11
CA ASP A 250 12.59 0.66 23.43
C ASP A 250 13.42 -0.60 23.81
N SER A 251 13.87 -1.36 22.80
CA SER A 251 14.78 -2.50 22.97
C SER A 251 16.27 -2.09 23.11
N GLY A 252 16.59 -0.80 23.05
CA GLY A 252 17.95 -0.30 23.20
C GLY A 252 18.81 -0.33 21.92
N PHE A 253 18.24 -0.70 20.75
CA PHE A 253 18.98 -0.76 19.47
C PHE A 253 19.06 0.60 18.78
N GLY A 254 18.20 1.54 19.18
CA GLY A 254 18.18 2.92 18.67
C GLY A 254 17.44 3.13 17.34
N LEU A 255 17.30 4.41 16.98
CA LEU A 255 16.55 4.88 15.82
C LEU A 255 17.13 4.36 14.49
N ALA A 256 18.46 4.37 14.34
CA ALA A 256 19.11 3.96 13.09
C ALA A 256 18.80 2.50 12.74
N VAL A 257 18.92 1.60 13.71
CA VAL A 257 18.60 0.16 13.52
C VAL A 257 17.12 -0.02 13.20
N GLY A 258 16.23 0.68 13.90
CA GLY A 258 14.79 0.61 13.63
C GLY A 258 14.41 1.04 12.21
N THR A 259 15.00 2.13 11.73
CA THR A 259 14.78 2.63 10.36
C THR A 259 15.35 1.68 9.30
N GLU A 260 16.50 1.07 9.55
CA GLU A 260 17.07 0.04 8.66
C GLU A 260 16.19 -1.21 8.59
N ILE A 261 15.71 -1.71 9.73
CA ILE A 261 14.81 -2.87 9.79
C ILE A 261 13.51 -2.60 9.03
N LEU A 262 12.91 -1.42 9.20
CA LEU A 262 11.73 -0.99 8.43
C LEU A 262 12.02 -1.02 6.92
N SER A 263 13.16 -0.50 6.52
CA SER A 263 13.58 -0.46 5.11
C SER A 263 13.74 -1.85 4.51
N PHE A 264 14.40 -2.77 5.21
CA PHE A 264 14.54 -4.16 4.76
C PHE A 264 13.19 -4.89 4.70
N MET A 265 12.31 -4.66 5.67
CA MET A 265 10.93 -5.18 5.66
C MET A 265 10.18 -4.74 4.40
N LEU A 266 10.23 -3.46 4.08
CA LEU A 266 9.50 -2.91 2.93
C LEU A 266 10.15 -3.28 1.59
N PHE A 267 11.48 -3.41 1.55
CA PHE A 267 12.17 -3.94 0.37
C PHE A 267 11.79 -5.41 0.10
N ALA A 268 11.72 -6.22 1.14
CA ALA A 268 11.24 -7.60 1.05
C ALA A 268 9.77 -7.66 0.57
N ALA A 269 8.94 -6.70 0.96
CA ALA A 269 7.56 -6.60 0.50
C ALA A 269 7.45 -6.29 -1.02
N VAL A 270 8.40 -5.55 -1.61
CA VAL A 270 8.48 -5.36 -3.07
C VAL A 270 8.67 -6.70 -3.77
N THR A 271 9.62 -7.51 -3.30
CA THR A 271 9.87 -8.87 -3.84
C THR A 271 8.63 -9.75 -3.70
N SER A 272 7.98 -9.71 -2.54
CA SER A 272 6.73 -10.42 -2.26
C SER A 272 5.64 -10.12 -3.29
N ARG A 273 5.45 -8.86 -3.68
CA ARG A 273 4.42 -8.48 -4.67
C ARG A 273 4.58 -9.18 -5.99
N VAL A 274 5.81 -9.28 -6.48
CA VAL A 274 6.11 -9.97 -7.73
C VAL A 274 5.87 -11.47 -7.60
N LEU A 275 6.38 -12.08 -6.52
CA LEU A 275 6.22 -13.51 -6.27
C LEU A 275 4.76 -13.93 -6.12
N PHE A 276 3.95 -13.16 -5.39
CA PHE A 276 2.53 -13.43 -5.19
C PHE A 276 1.73 -13.28 -6.48
N GLY A 277 2.10 -12.35 -7.37
CA GLY A 277 1.52 -12.26 -8.70
C GLY A 277 1.69 -13.57 -9.48
N PHE A 278 2.92 -14.07 -9.60
CA PHE A 278 3.20 -15.36 -10.26
C PHE A 278 2.51 -16.54 -9.57
N LEU A 279 2.46 -16.53 -8.24
CA LEU A 279 1.84 -17.60 -7.48
C LEU A 279 0.31 -17.62 -7.70
N SER A 280 -0.30 -16.45 -7.74
CA SER A 280 -1.74 -16.28 -8.02
C SER A 280 -2.12 -16.86 -9.39
N ASP A 281 -1.26 -16.70 -10.40
CA ASP A 281 -1.50 -17.27 -11.73
C ASP A 281 -1.37 -18.80 -11.72
N LYS A 282 -0.49 -19.36 -10.89
CA LYS A 282 -0.25 -20.82 -10.85
C LYS A 282 -1.25 -21.59 -9.99
N ILE A 283 -1.50 -21.15 -8.76
CA ILE A 283 -2.34 -21.87 -7.79
C ILE A 283 -3.71 -21.25 -7.56
N GLY A 284 -3.92 -20.06 -8.15
CA GLY A 284 -5.16 -19.29 -8.01
C GLY A 284 -5.13 -18.27 -6.86
N PRO A 285 -5.91 -17.16 -6.98
CA PRO A 285 -5.82 -16.04 -6.06
C PRO A 285 -6.29 -16.34 -4.63
N ILE A 286 -7.32 -17.17 -4.44
CA ILE A 286 -7.80 -17.50 -3.08
C ILE A 286 -6.76 -18.33 -2.33
N GLN A 287 -6.15 -19.32 -2.99
CA GLN A 287 -5.08 -20.16 -2.41
C GLN A 287 -3.84 -19.32 -2.07
N THR A 288 -3.46 -18.41 -2.96
CA THR A 288 -2.35 -17.48 -2.73
C THR A 288 -2.63 -16.57 -1.54
N LEU A 289 -3.87 -16.11 -1.38
CA LEU A 289 -4.28 -15.29 -0.24
C LEU A 289 -4.22 -16.06 1.08
N ILE A 290 -4.66 -17.33 1.09
CA ILE A 290 -4.53 -18.22 2.26
C ILE A 290 -3.06 -18.38 2.64
N LEU A 291 -2.20 -18.67 1.66
CA LEU A 291 -0.76 -18.83 1.91
C LEU A 291 -0.15 -17.56 2.49
N GLY A 292 -0.43 -16.40 1.88
CA GLY A 292 0.07 -15.11 2.35
C GLY A 292 -0.36 -14.79 3.78
N SER A 293 -1.66 -14.94 4.07
CA SER A 293 -2.20 -14.70 5.42
C SER A 293 -1.64 -15.69 6.45
N SER A 294 -1.39 -16.95 6.06
CA SER A 294 -0.76 -17.94 6.95
C SER A 294 0.70 -17.58 7.23
N LEU A 295 1.46 -17.20 6.21
CA LEU A 295 2.84 -16.73 6.37
C LEU A 295 2.91 -15.45 7.21
N GLN A 296 1.92 -14.55 7.06
CA GLN A 296 1.81 -13.35 7.89
C GLN A 296 1.58 -13.70 9.37
N ALA A 297 0.70 -14.67 9.68
CA ALA A 297 0.49 -15.13 11.04
C ALA A 297 1.76 -15.71 11.65
N ILE A 298 2.48 -16.53 10.87
CA ILE A 298 3.74 -17.15 11.30
C ILE A 298 4.79 -16.07 11.58
N SER A 299 5.01 -15.15 10.66
CA SER A 299 6.01 -14.09 10.84
C SER A 299 5.66 -13.11 11.97
N LEU A 300 4.37 -12.80 12.20
CA LEU A 300 3.95 -12.08 13.39
C LEU A 300 4.25 -12.83 14.68
N SER A 301 4.04 -14.17 14.69
CA SER A 301 4.35 -14.99 15.85
C SER A 301 5.86 -15.03 16.16
N MET A 302 6.71 -14.89 15.15
CA MET A 302 8.16 -14.84 15.34
C MET A 302 8.63 -13.59 16.09
N PHE A 303 7.88 -12.48 16.08
CA PHE A 303 8.21 -11.31 16.91
C PHE A 303 8.05 -11.56 18.43
N LEU A 304 7.38 -12.63 18.84
CA LEU A 304 7.17 -12.92 20.27
C LEU A 304 8.42 -13.45 21.00
N PRO A 305 9.14 -14.49 20.44
CA PRO A 305 10.33 -15.06 21.08
C PRO A 305 11.63 -14.38 20.61
N PHE A 306 11.66 -13.73 19.45
CA PHE A 306 12.88 -13.22 18.84
C PHE A 306 12.99 -11.71 19.04
N ASP A 307 13.83 -11.31 20.01
CA ASP A 307 14.02 -9.92 20.45
C ASP A 307 15.46 -9.41 20.30
N SER A 308 16.39 -10.23 19.81
CA SER A 308 17.76 -9.77 19.49
C SER A 308 17.77 -8.95 18.18
N GLN A 309 18.75 -8.04 18.04
CA GLN A 309 18.88 -7.20 16.86
C GLN A 309 18.88 -8.01 15.55
N LEU A 310 19.72 -9.05 15.46
CA LEU A 310 19.81 -9.90 14.27
C LEU A 310 18.49 -10.64 13.99
N SER A 311 17.81 -11.13 15.02
CA SER A 311 16.55 -11.82 14.86
C SER A 311 15.46 -10.88 14.36
N LEU A 312 15.42 -9.61 14.80
CA LEU A 312 14.47 -8.61 14.32
C LEU A 312 14.67 -8.30 12.82
N TYR A 313 15.91 -8.24 12.32
CA TYR A 313 16.15 -8.13 10.88
C TYR A 313 15.54 -9.30 10.11
N ILE A 314 15.81 -10.54 10.55
CA ILE A 314 15.31 -11.75 9.88
C ILE A 314 13.78 -11.80 9.92
N VAL A 315 13.19 -11.56 11.08
CA VAL A 315 11.74 -11.61 11.27
C VAL A 315 11.05 -10.52 10.45
N ALA A 316 11.60 -9.30 10.40
CA ALA A 316 11.08 -8.21 9.60
C ALA A 316 11.14 -8.51 8.09
N ILE A 317 12.23 -9.11 7.60
CA ILE A 317 12.34 -9.57 6.21
C ILE A 317 11.29 -10.66 5.92
N CYS A 318 11.16 -11.67 6.79
CA CYS A 318 10.13 -12.72 6.66
C CYS A 318 8.72 -12.12 6.64
N PHE A 319 8.45 -11.14 7.51
CA PHE A 319 7.19 -10.44 7.54
C PHE A 319 6.94 -9.66 6.25
N GLY A 320 7.94 -8.93 5.74
CA GLY A 320 7.87 -8.24 4.46
C GLY A 320 7.54 -9.18 3.30
N LEU A 321 8.25 -10.33 3.23
CA LEU A 321 7.99 -11.38 2.23
C LEU A 321 6.59 -11.99 2.33
N SER A 322 6.00 -12.04 3.51
CA SER A 322 4.67 -12.60 3.70
C SER A 322 3.56 -11.64 3.32
N GLN A 323 3.68 -10.34 3.64
CA GLN A 323 2.58 -9.39 3.59
C GLN A 323 2.49 -8.56 2.29
N GLY A 324 3.63 -8.34 1.59
CA GLY A 324 3.69 -7.38 0.48
C GLY A 324 2.75 -7.65 -0.68
N GLY A 325 2.48 -8.93 -0.98
CA GLY A 325 1.60 -9.36 -2.05
C GLY A 325 0.12 -9.53 -1.68
N ILE A 326 -0.25 -9.49 -0.40
CA ILE A 326 -1.62 -9.82 0.06
C ILE A 326 -2.67 -8.85 -0.50
N VAL A 327 -2.47 -7.55 -0.34
CA VAL A 327 -3.47 -6.54 -0.74
C VAL A 327 -3.78 -6.57 -2.24
N PRO A 328 -2.81 -6.67 -3.16
CA PRO A 328 -3.09 -6.86 -4.58
C PRO A 328 -3.92 -8.10 -4.90
N ILE A 329 -3.73 -9.21 -4.18
CA ILE A 329 -4.46 -10.46 -4.43
C ILE A 329 -5.97 -10.32 -4.11
N TYR A 330 -6.35 -9.52 -3.12
CA TYR A 330 -7.76 -9.20 -2.90
C TYR A 330 -8.41 -8.56 -4.13
N ALA A 331 -7.71 -7.62 -4.79
CA ALA A 331 -8.20 -6.99 -6.00
C ALA A 331 -8.32 -7.99 -7.17
N VAL A 332 -7.38 -8.94 -7.27
CA VAL A 332 -7.46 -10.03 -8.25
C VAL A 332 -8.67 -10.93 -8.00
N ILE A 333 -9.00 -11.23 -6.74
CA ILE A 333 -10.22 -12.01 -6.40
C ILE A 333 -11.46 -11.25 -6.85
N ILE A 334 -11.56 -9.94 -6.59
CA ILE A 334 -12.69 -9.13 -7.04
C ILE A 334 -12.81 -9.17 -8.56
N SER A 335 -11.73 -8.95 -9.29
CA SER A 335 -11.76 -8.94 -10.76
C SER A 335 -12.08 -10.29 -11.38
N LYS A 336 -11.80 -11.40 -10.68
CA LYS A 336 -12.06 -12.76 -11.18
C LYS A 336 -13.48 -13.26 -10.90
N PHE A 337 -14.08 -12.85 -9.79
CA PHE A 337 -15.33 -13.45 -9.31
C PHE A 337 -16.54 -12.50 -9.31
N LEU A 338 -16.33 -11.20 -9.50
CA LEU A 338 -17.39 -10.20 -9.49
C LEU A 338 -17.59 -9.58 -10.88
N PRO A 339 -18.76 -8.95 -11.15
CA PRO A 339 -19.10 -8.41 -12.47
C PRO A 339 -18.09 -7.37 -12.96
N GLU A 340 -17.66 -7.49 -14.21
CA GLU A 340 -16.61 -6.64 -14.82
C GLU A 340 -16.94 -5.14 -14.79
N ASN A 341 -18.22 -4.79 -14.97
CA ASN A 341 -18.70 -3.40 -14.97
C ASN A 341 -18.62 -2.72 -13.60
N GLU A 342 -18.43 -3.47 -12.51
CA GLU A 342 -18.36 -2.97 -11.13
C GLU A 342 -16.99 -3.15 -10.48
N VAL A 343 -16.03 -3.77 -11.17
CA VAL A 343 -14.71 -4.13 -10.61
C VAL A 343 -13.98 -2.91 -10.04
N ALA A 344 -13.96 -1.79 -10.77
CA ALA A 344 -13.23 -0.59 -10.33
C ALA A 344 -13.78 -0.03 -9.02
N GLU A 345 -15.12 0.07 -8.90
CA GLU A 345 -15.79 0.53 -7.69
C GLU A 345 -15.55 -0.42 -6.53
N ARG A 346 -15.69 -1.70 -6.76
CA ARG A 346 -15.54 -2.76 -5.74
C ARG A 346 -14.11 -2.87 -5.23
N VAL A 347 -13.11 -2.74 -6.08
CA VAL A 347 -11.69 -2.65 -5.70
C VAL A 347 -11.43 -1.37 -4.91
N GLY A 348 -12.00 -0.24 -5.32
CA GLY A 348 -11.90 1.01 -4.58
C GLY A 348 -12.43 0.91 -3.14
N LEU A 349 -13.62 0.31 -2.97
CA LEU A 349 -14.20 0.03 -1.64
C LEU A 349 -13.32 -0.90 -0.80
N LEU A 350 -12.75 -1.93 -1.42
CA LEU A 350 -11.83 -2.83 -0.74
C LEU A 350 -10.56 -2.11 -0.28
N ILE A 351 -9.93 -1.32 -1.16
CA ILE A 351 -8.73 -0.54 -0.80
C ILE A 351 -9.06 0.41 0.35
N PHE A 352 -10.20 1.08 0.32
CA PHE A 352 -10.63 1.95 1.41
C PHE A 352 -10.78 1.17 2.73
N ALA A 353 -11.36 -0.05 2.69
CA ALA A 353 -11.47 -0.92 3.86
C ALA A 353 -10.06 -1.32 4.40
N THR A 354 -9.10 -1.65 3.52
CA THR A 354 -7.74 -1.97 3.95
C THR A 354 -7.05 -0.77 4.62
N ILE A 355 -7.29 0.45 4.15
CA ILE A 355 -6.76 1.68 4.74
C ILE A 355 -7.34 1.92 6.14
N ILE A 356 -8.64 1.66 6.34
CA ILE A 356 -9.25 1.67 7.69
C ILE A 356 -8.52 0.67 8.60
N GLY A 357 -8.26 -0.54 8.11
CA GLY A 357 -7.50 -1.56 8.85
C GLY A 357 -6.10 -1.08 9.24
N MET A 358 -5.37 -0.47 8.30
CA MET A 358 -4.04 0.11 8.56
C MET A 358 -4.09 1.19 9.64
N SER A 359 -5.04 2.11 9.56
CA SER A 359 -5.23 3.18 10.55
C SER A 359 -5.51 2.63 11.94
N LEU A 360 -6.48 1.71 12.02
CA LEU A 360 -6.88 1.09 13.29
C LEU A 360 -5.73 0.28 13.90
N GLY A 361 -5.00 -0.50 13.11
CA GLY A 361 -3.92 -1.35 13.61
C GLY A 361 -2.73 -0.54 14.13
N GLY A 362 -2.37 0.55 13.45
CA GLY A 362 -1.32 1.46 13.91
C GLY A 362 -1.68 2.11 15.24
N TRP A 363 -2.88 2.68 15.35
CA TRP A 363 -3.36 3.31 16.59
C TRP A 363 -3.55 2.31 17.72
N LEU A 364 -4.28 1.21 17.47
CA LEU A 364 -4.59 0.20 18.49
C LEU A 364 -3.33 -0.43 19.10
N SER A 365 -2.29 -0.58 18.31
CA SER A 365 -1.00 -1.10 18.81
C SER A 365 -0.31 -0.12 19.75
N GLY A 366 -0.46 1.19 19.53
CA GLY A 366 -0.03 2.24 20.44
C GLY A 366 -0.81 2.20 21.77
N GLU A 367 -2.15 2.14 21.70
CA GLU A 367 -3.02 2.01 22.89
C GLU A 367 -2.67 0.78 23.73
N ILE A 368 -2.50 -0.38 23.09
CA ILE A 368 -2.10 -1.61 23.80
C ILE A 368 -0.75 -1.42 24.48
N TYR A 369 0.21 -0.76 23.81
CA TYR A 369 1.52 -0.50 24.40
C TYR A 369 1.41 0.44 25.61
N ASP A 370 0.64 1.53 25.52
CA ASP A 370 0.47 2.52 26.60
C ASP A 370 -0.15 1.87 27.85
N TYR A 371 -1.10 0.92 27.68
CA TYR A 371 -1.70 0.19 28.79
C TYR A 371 -0.82 -0.92 29.36
N THR A 372 0.01 -1.59 28.54
CA THR A 372 0.68 -2.83 28.92
C THR A 372 2.19 -2.71 29.01
N ASN A 373 2.75 -1.61 28.51
CA ASN A 373 4.19 -1.42 28.31
C ASN A 373 4.84 -2.58 27.53
N SER A 374 4.07 -3.23 26.63
CA SER A 374 4.54 -4.45 25.94
C SER A 374 4.04 -4.54 24.51
N TYR A 375 4.97 -4.58 23.57
CA TYR A 375 4.66 -4.90 22.17
C TYR A 375 4.26 -6.37 21.96
N LYS A 376 4.64 -7.30 22.88
CA LYS A 376 4.23 -8.72 22.76
C LYS A 376 2.72 -8.86 22.73
N ILE A 377 1.99 -8.07 23.54
CA ILE A 377 0.51 -8.07 23.56
C ILE A 377 -0.04 -7.46 22.29
N ALA A 378 0.58 -6.41 21.75
CA ALA A 378 0.19 -5.83 20.48
C ALA A 378 0.40 -6.83 19.31
N PHE A 379 1.47 -7.61 19.29
CA PHE A 379 1.66 -8.70 18.31
C PHE A 379 0.59 -9.80 18.45
N LEU A 380 0.26 -10.22 19.67
CA LEU A 380 -0.83 -11.19 19.91
C LEU A 380 -2.18 -10.67 19.39
N ASN A 381 -2.48 -9.39 19.61
CA ASN A 381 -3.65 -8.73 19.03
C ASN A 381 -3.62 -8.78 17.49
N GLY A 382 -2.48 -8.51 16.86
CA GLY A 382 -2.31 -8.63 15.41
C GLY A 382 -2.56 -10.06 14.90
N ILE A 383 -2.02 -11.07 15.59
CA ILE A 383 -2.24 -12.48 15.29
C ILE A 383 -3.73 -12.83 15.41
N PHE A 384 -4.43 -12.37 16.45
CA PHE A 384 -5.86 -12.58 16.62
C PHE A 384 -6.67 -12.07 15.42
N TRP A 385 -6.44 -10.84 14.99
CA TRP A 385 -7.11 -10.25 13.82
C TRP A 385 -6.77 -11.02 12.53
N ASN A 386 -5.53 -11.46 12.38
CA ASN A 386 -5.13 -12.25 11.21
C ASN A 386 -5.78 -13.64 11.19
N ILE A 387 -6.02 -14.28 12.34
CA ILE A 387 -6.77 -15.54 12.41
C ILE A 387 -8.20 -15.34 11.94
N ILE A 388 -8.86 -14.23 12.31
CA ILE A 388 -10.21 -13.90 11.83
C ILE A 388 -10.18 -13.70 10.30
N ASN A 389 -9.21 -12.94 9.78
CA ASN A 389 -9.00 -12.78 8.35
C ASN A 389 -8.86 -14.14 7.65
N LEU A 390 -7.97 -15.01 8.15
CA LEU A 390 -7.72 -16.33 7.57
C LEU A 390 -8.99 -17.20 7.58
N SER A 391 -9.79 -17.14 8.65
CA SER A 391 -11.05 -17.86 8.76
C SER A 391 -12.05 -17.44 7.67
N ILE A 392 -12.14 -16.14 7.37
CA ILE A 392 -13.01 -15.62 6.30
C ILE A 392 -12.51 -16.12 4.93
N ILE A 393 -11.19 -16.09 4.68
CA ILE A 393 -10.65 -16.52 3.39
C ILE A 393 -10.82 -18.03 3.20
N ILE A 394 -10.64 -18.85 4.24
CA ILE A 394 -10.88 -20.29 4.21
C ILE A 394 -12.37 -20.57 3.92
N TYR A 395 -13.28 -19.82 4.54
CA TYR A 395 -14.71 -19.95 4.23
C TYR A 395 -15.01 -19.67 2.74
N LEU A 396 -14.43 -18.60 2.17
CA LEU A 396 -14.54 -18.30 0.74
C LEU A 396 -13.96 -19.42 -0.13
N PHE A 397 -12.84 -20.01 0.26
CA PHE A 397 -12.25 -21.15 -0.44
C PHE A 397 -13.12 -22.39 -0.44
N LEU A 398 -13.76 -22.71 0.69
CA LEU A 398 -14.69 -23.84 0.79
C LEU A 398 -15.89 -23.62 -0.13
N LYS A 399 -16.43 -22.39 -0.21
CA LYS A 399 -17.51 -22.04 -1.15
C LYS A 399 -17.07 -22.14 -2.60
N TYR A 400 -15.84 -21.76 -2.91
CA TYR A 400 -15.25 -21.93 -4.24
C TYR A 400 -15.15 -23.42 -4.63
N LYS A 401 -14.63 -24.28 -3.74
CA LYS A 401 -14.58 -25.73 -3.99
C LYS A 401 -15.98 -26.36 -4.19
N GLN A 402 -17.00 -25.90 -3.45
CA GLN A 402 -18.36 -26.35 -3.63
C GLN A 402 -18.93 -25.98 -5.02
N SER A 403 -18.56 -24.82 -5.55
CA SER A 403 -18.98 -24.37 -6.89
C SER A 403 -18.35 -25.24 -7.98
N ILE A 404 -17.06 -25.58 -7.88
CA ILE A 404 -16.37 -26.46 -8.84
C ILE A 404 -17.06 -27.84 -8.88
N LYS A 405 -17.26 -28.45 -7.71
CA LYS A 405 -17.93 -29.79 -7.64
C LYS A 405 -19.35 -29.83 -8.19
N LYS A 406 -20.04 -28.69 -8.20
CA LYS A 406 -21.38 -28.61 -8.83
C LYS A 406 -21.29 -28.56 -10.35
N VAL A 407 -20.28 -27.88 -10.89
CA VAL A 407 -20.06 -27.82 -12.35
C VAL A 407 -19.57 -29.17 -12.90
N GLU A 408 -18.74 -29.90 -12.17
CA GLU A 408 -18.22 -31.22 -12.56
C GLU A 408 -19.33 -32.34 -12.55
N LYS A 409 -20.47 -32.07 -11.88
CA LYS A 409 -21.60 -33.02 -11.82
C LYS A 409 -22.71 -32.77 -12.86
N ILE A 410 -22.56 -31.70 -13.65
CA ILE A 410 -23.45 -31.34 -14.76
C ILE A 410 -22.80 -31.71 -16.09
#